data_c5810f4b7a9488c1fcbc3a6bf70607e9
#
_entry.id   c5810f4b7a9488c1fcbc3a6bf70607e9
#
_cell.length_a   1.000
_cell.length_b   1.000
_cell.length_c   1.000
_cell.angle_alpha   90.00
_cell.angle_beta   90.00
_cell.angle_gamma   90.00
#
_symmetry.space_group_name_H-M   'P 1'
#
loop_
_entity.id
_entity.type
_entity.pdbx_description
1 polymer ?
#
loop_
_entity_poly.entity_id
_entity_poly.type
_entity_poly.pdbx_seq_one_letter_code
_entity_poly.pdbx_strand_id
1 'polypeptide(L)'
;WTDEAFADLGVEKPVVFDDVDGLDFEQISDCNPDVILAAYSGMTQEDYDTLSQIAPVIPYKEKAWQTSWREQTIENAEGMGMKPEGEKKVKEVEDLIAEKLEEYPQLEGIPTAFCWISADDFSTFYVYLPTDPRAAYLLDLGFTLPESVQKLAGETDDFNITVSRENADQLDDIQLMVVYGDEDLLKSLQEDKLMSQIPAIKNGAVALVDSTSALAGACTPSILSIPYEIDEYLQLLSDAAENIK
;
A
#
# COMPACT_ATOMS: atom_id res chain seq x y z
N TRP A 1 8.73 -11.85 -4.40
CA TRP A 1 7.64 -12.71 -4.92
C TRP A 1 7.56 -12.67 -6.45
N THR A 2 7.80 -11.54 -7.11
CA THR A 2 7.71 -11.44 -8.58
C THR A 2 8.67 -12.37 -9.32
N ASP A 3 9.91 -12.50 -8.85
CA ASP A 3 10.90 -13.42 -9.43
C ASP A 3 10.44 -14.88 -9.33
N GLU A 4 9.82 -15.27 -8.22
CA GLU A 4 9.24 -16.62 -8.04
C GLU A 4 8.06 -16.84 -8.97
N ALA A 5 7.15 -15.88 -9.10
CA ALA A 5 6.02 -15.94 -10.00
C ALA A 5 6.45 -16.10 -11.48
N PHE A 6 7.50 -15.39 -11.92
CA PHE A 6 8.07 -15.57 -13.26
C PHE A 6 8.68 -16.96 -13.44
N ALA A 7 9.42 -17.45 -12.42
CA ALA A 7 10.03 -18.78 -12.47
C ALA A 7 8.97 -19.89 -12.56
N ASP A 8 7.88 -19.80 -11.82
CA ASP A 8 6.77 -20.75 -11.84
C ASP A 8 6.04 -20.78 -13.18
N LEU A 9 5.97 -19.63 -13.86
CA LEU A 9 5.42 -19.53 -15.20
C LEU A 9 6.41 -19.97 -16.30
N GLY A 10 7.67 -20.28 -15.94
CA GLY A 10 8.71 -20.64 -16.91
C GLY A 10 9.12 -19.46 -17.80
N VAL A 11 8.92 -18.24 -17.35
CA VAL A 11 9.25 -17.00 -18.07
C VAL A 11 10.64 -16.52 -17.65
N GLU A 12 11.47 -16.13 -18.63
CA GLU A 12 12.74 -15.49 -18.33
C GLU A 12 12.51 -14.17 -17.55
N LYS A 13 13.43 -13.85 -16.64
CA LYS A 13 13.37 -12.60 -15.88
C LYS A 13 13.29 -11.40 -16.84
N PRO A 14 12.28 -10.53 -16.70
CA PRO A 14 12.16 -9.34 -17.55
C PRO A 14 13.30 -8.36 -17.29
N VAL A 15 13.51 -7.43 -18.22
CA VAL A 15 14.38 -6.27 -17.97
C VAL A 15 13.77 -5.44 -16.85
N VAL A 16 14.56 -5.16 -15.82
CA VAL A 16 14.15 -4.32 -14.68
C VAL A 16 14.91 -3.02 -14.77
N PHE A 17 14.19 -1.91 -14.71
CA PHE A 17 14.76 -0.57 -14.71
C PHE A 17 14.86 -0.04 -13.29
N ASP A 18 15.90 0.74 -13.01
CA ASP A 18 15.99 1.61 -11.85
C ASP A 18 15.44 2.98 -12.24
N ASP A 19 14.40 3.45 -11.55
CA ASP A 19 13.73 4.71 -11.81
C ASP A 19 13.95 5.78 -10.73
N VAL A 20 14.88 5.53 -9.79
CA VAL A 20 15.20 6.46 -8.70
C VAL A 20 15.64 7.83 -9.21
N ASP A 21 16.41 7.86 -10.29
CA ASP A 21 16.89 9.10 -10.94
C ASP A 21 15.98 9.53 -12.13
N GLY A 22 14.82 8.89 -12.30
CA GLY A 22 13.87 9.12 -13.39
C GLY A 22 13.81 7.96 -14.39
N LEU A 23 12.87 8.06 -15.34
CA LEU A 23 12.65 7.00 -16.33
C LEU A 23 13.76 6.96 -17.39
N ASP A 24 14.31 5.77 -17.65
CA ASP A 24 15.23 5.53 -18.75
C ASP A 24 14.45 5.21 -20.04
N PHE A 25 14.09 6.25 -20.78
CA PHE A 25 13.31 6.13 -22.01
C PHE A 25 14.01 5.32 -23.11
N GLU A 26 15.36 5.31 -23.14
CA GLU A 26 16.13 4.51 -24.11
C GLU A 26 15.98 3.03 -23.81
N GLN A 27 16.17 2.62 -22.55
CA GLN A 27 15.97 1.22 -22.15
C GLN A 27 14.52 0.76 -22.34
N ILE A 28 13.54 1.62 -22.03
CA ILE A 28 12.12 1.32 -22.26
C ILE A 28 11.87 1.09 -23.76
N SER A 29 12.41 1.97 -24.62
CA SER A 29 12.30 1.83 -26.08
C SER A 29 12.96 0.57 -26.61
N ASP A 30 14.12 0.20 -26.07
CA ASP A 30 14.86 -1.00 -26.47
C ASP A 30 14.11 -2.30 -26.16
N CYS A 31 13.20 -2.27 -25.18
CA CYS A 31 12.30 -3.41 -24.89
C CYS A 31 11.22 -3.60 -25.96
N ASN A 32 11.04 -2.63 -26.88
CA ASN A 32 10.05 -2.65 -27.94
C ASN A 32 8.64 -3.04 -27.44
N PRO A 33 8.06 -2.30 -26.46
CA PRO A 33 6.78 -2.64 -25.86
C PRO A 33 5.62 -2.44 -26.83
N ASP A 34 4.61 -3.32 -26.77
CA ASP A 34 3.33 -3.13 -27.45
C ASP A 34 2.40 -2.16 -26.71
N VAL A 35 2.55 -2.07 -25.38
CA VAL A 35 1.81 -1.18 -24.48
C VAL A 35 2.62 -0.90 -23.22
N ILE A 36 2.47 0.30 -22.65
CA ILE A 36 3.06 0.70 -21.37
C ILE A 36 1.94 0.84 -20.35
N LEU A 37 1.97 0.00 -19.30
CA LEU A 37 0.98 -0.04 -18.25
C LEU A 37 1.45 0.80 -17.07
N ALA A 38 0.86 1.97 -16.86
CA ALA A 38 1.21 2.94 -15.85
C ALA A 38 -0.02 3.43 -15.04
N ALA A 39 -1.06 2.59 -14.94
CA ALA A 39 -2.30 2.92 -14.23
C ALA A 39 -2.10 3.22 -12.73
N TYR A 40 -1.02 2.74 -12.13
CA TYR A 40 -0.55 3.15 -10.81
C TYR A 40 0.91 3.62 -10.91
N SER A 41 1.10 4.92 -10.96
CA SER A 41 2.43 5.54 -11.13
C SER A 41 2.44 6.98 -10.63
N GLY A 42 3.64 7.54 -10.53
CA GLY A 42 3.89 8.98 -10.35
C GLY A 42 4.18 9.72 -11.65
N MET A 43 3.86 9.13 -12.81
CA MET A 43 4.16 9.65 -14.13
C MET A 43 3.66 11.08 -14.31
N THR A 44 4.53 11.96 -14.79
CA THR A 44 4.17 13.34 -15.15
C THR A 44 3.58 13.42 -16.56
N GLN A 45 3.01 14.56 -16.93
CA GLN A 45 2.56 14.79 -18.31
C GLN A 45 3.73 14.73 -19.32
N GLU A 46 4.93 15.18 -18.94
CA GLU A 46 6.12 15.11 -19.76
C GLU A 46 6.57 13.66 -20.01
N ASP A 47 6.52 12.83 -18.96
CA ASP A 47 6.80 11.41 -19.08
C ASP A 47 5.78 10.72 -20.00
N TYR A 48 4.49 11.02 -19.82
CA TYR A 48 3.42 10.50 -20.68
C TYR A 48 3.64 10.85 -22.15
N ASP A 49 3.94 12.12 -22.44
CA ASP A 49 4.17 12.62 -23.79
C ASP A 49 5.38 11.92 -24.44
N THR A 50 6.42 11.66 -23.66
CA THR A 50 7.63 10.97 -24.13
C THR A 50 7.38 9.48 -24.33
N LEU A 51 6.80 8.79 -23.36
CA LEU A 51 6.46 7.37 -23.44
C LEU A 51 5.48 7.08 -24.57
N SER A 52 4.54 7.98 -24.84
CA SER A 52 3.56 7.84 -25.92
C SER A 52 4.18 7.88 -27.33
N GLN A 53 5.44 8.31 -27.45
CA GLN A 53 6.19 8.22 -28.72
C GLN A 53 6.80 6.81 -28.91
N ILE A 54 6.91 6.02 -27.84
CA ILE A 54 7.43 4.65 -27.86
C ILE A 54 6.30 3.66 -28.12
N ALA A 55 5.23 3.69 -27.27
CA ALA A 55 4.08 2.79 -27.35
C ALA A 55 2.84 3.46 -26.74
N PRO A 56 1.61 2.91 -26.97
CA PRO A 56 0.42 3.34 -26.24
C PRO A 56 0.62 3.22 -24.73
N VAL A 57 0.24 4.28 -23.97
CA VAL A 57 0.40 4.34 -22.52
C VAL A 57 -0.97 4.29 -21.86
N ILE A 58 -1.11 3.47 -20.82
CA ILE A 58 -2.26 3.43 -19.92
C ILE A 58 -1.89 4.18 -18.63
N PRO A 59 -2.22 5.47 -18.51
CA PRO A 59 -1.87 6.27 -17.34
C PRO A 59 -2.85 6.04 -16.18
N TYR A 60 -2.55 6.57 -15.00
CA TYR A 60 -3.55 6.74 -13.95
C TYR A 60 -4.63 7.76 -14.40
N LYS A 61 -5.86 7.64 -13.88
CA LYS A 61 -6.99 8.47 -14.34
C LYS A 61 -7.07 9.83 -13.66
N GLU A 62 -6.92 9.86 -12.35
CA GLU A 62 -7.19 11.06 -11.56
C GLU A 62 -5.90 11.67 -10.99
N LYS A 63 -5.26 10.95 -10.09
CA LYS A 63 -4.05 11.43 -9.41
C LYS A 63 -2.98 10.36 -9.33
N ALA A 64 -1.72 10.82 -9.37
CA ALA A 64 -0.56 9.99 -9.15
C ALA A 64 -0.68 9.24 -7.81
N TRP A 65 -0.35 7.94 -7.81
CA TRP A 65 -0.30 7.06 -6.64
C TRP A 65 -1.65 6.82 -5.93
N GLN A 66 -2.79 7.19 -6.54
CA GLN A 66 -4.12 7.08 -5.92
C GLN A 66 -5.07 6.10 -6.65
N THR A 67 -4.57 5.30 -7.58
CA THR A 67 -5.37 4.30 -8.28
C THR A 67 -5.56 3.06 -7.42
N SER A 68 -6.79 2.68 -7.14
CA SER A 68 -7.09 1.45 -6.40
C SER A 68 -6.61 0.20 -7.16
N TRP A 69 -6.36 -0.91 -6.45
CA TRP A 69 -5.96 -2.15 -7.09
C TRP A 69 -7.01 -2.68 -8.09
N ARG A 70 -8.30 -2.40 -7.84
CA ARG A 70 -9.40 -2.74 -8.74
C ARG A 70 -9.31 -1.97 -10.05
N GLU A 71 -9.18 -0.65 -9.95
CA GLU A 71 -9.06 0.22 -11.12
C GLU A 71 -7.79 -0.08 -11.90
N GLN A 72 -6.65 -0.21 -11.21
CA GLN A 72 -5.38 -0.59 -11.82
C GLN A 72 -5.53 -1.88 -12.65
N THR A 73 -6.21 -2.89 -12.10
CA THR A 73 -6.45 -4.16 -12.79
C THR A 73 -7.28 -3.98 -14.05
N ILE A 74 -8.38 -3.23 -13.95
CA ILE A 74 -9.30 -3.03 -15.08
C ILE A 74 -8.62 -2.19 -16.17
N GLU A 75 -7.94 -1.11 -15.82
CA GLU A 75 -7.24 -0.25 -16.77
C GLU A 75 -6.13 -0.99 -17.50
N ASN A 76 -5.28 -1.71 -16.77
CA ASN A 76 -4.21 -2.51 -17.36
C ASN A 76 -4.77 -3.62 -18.25
N ALA A 77 -5.84 -4.31 -17.83
CA ALA A 77 -6.49 -5.33 -18.64
C ALA A 77 -7.14 -4.72 -19.90
N GLU A 78 -7.76 -3.54 -19.81
CA GLU A 78 -8.30 -2.86 -20.98
C GLU A 78 -7.21 -2.46 -21.96
N GLY A 79 -6.06 -1.97 -21.47
CA GLY A 79 -4.88 -1.66 -22.30
C GLY A 79 -4.32 -2.87 -23.04
N MET A 80 -4.46 -4.06 -22.47
CA MET A 80 -4.08 -5.34 -23.09
C MET A 80 -5.21 -5.97 -23.94
N GLY A 81 -6.38 -5.33 -24.05
CA GLY A 81 -7.55 -5.88 -24.74
C GLY A 81 -8.24 -7.03 -24.00
N MET A 82 -8.03 -7.15 -22.69
CA MET A 82 -8.49 -8.23 -21.81
C MET A 82 -9.43 -7.74 -20.70
N LYS A 83 -10.20 -6.69 -20.93
CA LYS A 83 -11.07 -6.08 -19.91
C LYS A 83 -12.01 -7.09 -19.20
N PRO A 84 -12.72 -8.00 -19.92
CA PRO A 84 -13.58 -8.98 -19.26
C PRO A 84 -12.83 -9.93 -18.32
N GLU A 85 -11.60 -10.29 -18.67
CA GLU A 85 -10.71 -11.12 -17.85
C GLU A 85 -10.26 -10.35 -16.60
N GLY A 86 -9.94 -9.05 -16.74
CA GLY A 86 -9.63 -8.15 -15.64
C GLY A 86 -10.80 -8.01 -14.65
N GLU A 87 -12.01 -7.76 -15.14
CA GLU A 87 -13.22 -7.67 -14.31
C GLU A 87 -13.48 -9.00 -13.56
N LYS A 88 -13.32 -10.13 -14.24
CA LYS A 88 -13.44 -11.45 -13.62
C LYS A 88 -12.39 -11.66 -12.52
N LYS A 89 -11.14 -11.25 -12.79
CA LYS A 89 -10.04 -11.42 -11.84
C LYS A 89 -10.22 -10.55 -10.60
N VAL A 90 -10.72 -9.32 -10.76
CA VAL A 90 -11.09 -8.46 -9.61
C VAL A 90 -12.09 -9.19 -8.71
N LYS A 91 -13.14 -9.76 -9.30
CA LYS A 91 -14.14 -10.49 -8.52
C LYS A 91 -13.55 -11.72 -7.81
N GLU A 92 -12.68 -12.47 -8.45
CA GLU A 92 -12.01 -13.63 -7.84
C GLU A 92 -11.20 -13.23 -6.61
N VAL A 93 -10.51 -12.07 -6.66
CA VAL A 93 -9.71 -11.58 -5.53
C VAL A 93 -10.59 -10.99 -4.44
N GLU A 94 -11.70 -10.33 -4.78
CA GLU A 94 -12.70 -9.90 -3.79
C GLU A 94 -13.30 -11.09 -3.04
N ASP A 95 -13.65 -12.16 -3.75
CA ASP A 95 -14.17 -13.39 -3.17
C ASP A 95 -13.09 -14.05 -2.25
N LEU A 96 -11.82 -14.04 -2.64
CA LEU A 96 -10.69 -14.51 -1.82
C LEU A 96 -10.54 -13.67 -0.53
N ILE A 97 -10.57 -12.33 -0.62
CA ILE A 97 -10.49 -11.46 0.55
C ILE A 97 -11.64 -11.79 1.52
N ALA A 98 -12.86 -11.90 1.01
CA ALA A 98 -14.03 -12.24 1.83
C ALA A 98 -13.89 -13.61 2.52
N GLU A 99 -13.40 -14.64 1.82
CA GLU A 99 -13.14 -15.96 2.37
C GLU A 99 -12.10 -15.90 3.51
N LYS A 100 -10.99 -15.20 3.27
CA LYS A 100 -9.92 -15.09 4.26
C LYS A 100 -10.34 -14.35 5.52
N LEU A 101 -11.18 -13.32 5.40
CA LEU A 101 -11.68 -12.56 6.55
C LEU A 101 -12.60 -13.39 7.45
N GLU A 102 -13.24 -14.44 6.96
CA GLU A 102 -14.02 -15.35 7.81
C GLU A 102 -13.14 -16.04 8.88
N GLU A 103 -11.83 -16.17 8.64
CA GLU A 103 -10.87 -16.75 9.57
C GLU A 103 -10.42 -15.76 10.65
N TYR A 104 -10.62 -14.42 10.43
CA TYR A 104 -10.14 -13.33 11.29
C TYR A 104 -11.25 -12.38 11.75
N PRO A 105 -12.40 -12.87 12.27
CA PRO A 105 -13.52 -11.99 12.64
C PRO A 105 -13.17 -10.98 13.74
N GLN A 106 -12.11 -11.21 14.52
CA GLN A 106 -11.63 -10.31 15.56
C GLN A 106 -11.03 -9.01 15.02
N LEU A 107 -10.70 -8.92 13.72
CA LEU A 107 -10.11 -7.73 13.10
C LEU A 107 -11.16 -6.73 12.65
N GLU A 108 -12.42 -7.15 12.48
CA GLU A 108 -13.49 -6.31 11.97
C GLU A 108 -13.72 -5.06 12.83
N GLY A 109 -13.70 -3.91 12.21
CA GLY A 109 -14.05 -2.63 12.82
C GLY A 109 -12.95 -2.01 13.70
N ILE A 110 -11.76 -2.60 13.80
CA ILE A 110 -10.65 -2.00 14.57
C ILE A 110 -10.19 -0.71 13.90
N PRO A 111 -10.15 0.44 14.63
CA PRO A 111 -9.59 1.69 14.11
C PRO A 111 -8.09 1.54 13.86
N THR A 112 -7.70 1.52 12.58
CA THR A 112 -6.34 1.18 12.14
C THR A 112 -5.79 2.25 11.22
N ALA A 113 -4.52 2.64 11.44
CA ALA A 113 -3.80 3.57 10.57
C ALA A 113 -2.56 2.90 9.96
N PHE A 114 -2.33 3.13 8.67
CA PHE A 114 -1.05 2.85 8.04
C PHE A 114 -0.18 4.10 8.11
N CYS A 115 1.04 3.98 8.64
CA CYS A 115 1.94 5.10 8.85
C CYS A 115 3.32 4.86 8.23
N TRP A 116 3.99 5.94 7.90
CA TRP A 116 5.43 5.93 7.64
C TRP A 116 6.14 6.78 8.68
N ILE A 117 7.08 6.18 9.40
CA ILE A 117 7.84 6.80 10.49
C ILE A 117 9.32 6.54 10.24
N SER A 118 10.15 7.59 10.19
CA SER A 118 11.60 7.42 10.07
C SER A 118 12.19 6.93 11.39
N ALA A 119 13.02 5.89 11.33
CA ALA A 119 13.74 5.40 12.51
C ALA A 119 14.77 6.41 13.04
N ASP A 120 15.34 7.25 12.15
CA ASP A 120 16.37 8.23 12.49
C ASP A 120 15.77 9.54 13.07
N ASP A 121 14.59 9.92 12.61
CA ASP A 121 13.90 11.17 13.04
C ASP A 121 12.39 11.03 12.88
N PHE A 122 11.67 10.91 13.97
CA PHE A 122 10.21 10.91 14.00
C PHE A 122 9.61 12.22 14.53
N SER A 123 10.31 13.33 14.34
CA SER A 123 9.76 14.67 14.64
C SER A 123 8.48 14.96 13.83
N THR A 124 8.39 14.38 12.65
CA THR A 124 7.19 14.29 11.82
C THR A 124 7.04 12.88 11.23
N PHE A 125 5.81 12.47 10.99
CA PHE A 125 5.50 11.19 10.36
C PHE A 125 4.27 11.33 9.45
N TYR A 126 4.11 10.37 8.53
CA TYR A 126 2.97 10.33 7.61
C TYR A 126 1.94 9.33 8.09
N VAL A 127 0.66 9.74 8.00
CA VAL A 127 -0.49 8.84 8.15
C VAL A 127 -1.19 8.80 6.80
N TYR A 128 -1.26 7.60 6.21
CA TYR A 128 -1.88 7.40 4.90
C TYR A 128 -3.40 7.46 5.00
N LEU A 129 -4.02 8.05 4.00
CA LEU A 129 -5.47 8.24 3.88
C LEU A 129 -6.08 7.21 2.92
N PRO A 130 -7.41 7.00 2.91
CA PRO A 130 -8.07 6.04 2.03
C PRO A 130 -7.89 6.28 0.53
N THR A 131 -7.36 7.43 0.11
CA THR A 131 -6.90 7.71 -1.25
C THR A 131 -5.59 7.01 -1.59
N ASP A 132 -4.83 6.57 -0.58
CA ASP A 132 -3.65 5.71 -0.74
C ASP A 132 -4.07 4.24 -0.75
N PRO A 133 -3.60 3.42 -1.70
CA PRO A 133 -3.95 2.01 -1.78
C PRO A 133 -3.66 1.18 -0.52
N ARG A 134 -2.62 1.53 0.26
CA ARG A 134 -2.29 0.83 1.52
C ARG A 134 -3.36 1.02 2.58
N ALA A 135 -3.80 2.26 2.78
CA ALA A 135 -4.88 2.56 3.72
C ALA A 135 -6.24 2.07 3.19
N ALA A 136 -6.50 2.18 1.89
CA ALA A 136 -7.70 1.61 1.27
C ALA A 136 -7.77 0.09 1.46
N TYR A 137 -6.64 -0.60 1.36
CA TYR A 137 -6.60 -2.05 1.54
C TYR A 137 -6.95 -2.47 2.98
N LEU A 138 -6.54 -1.70 3.99
CA LEU A 138 -6.98 -1.96 5.36
C LEU A 138 -8.52 -1.87 5.49
N LEU A 139 -9.16 -0.93 4.77
CA LEU A 139 -10.62 -0.86 4.75
C LEU A 139 -11.24 -2.07 4.01
N ASP A 140 -10.63 -2.54 2.93
CA ASP A 140 -11.03 -3.78 2.25
C ASP A 140 -10.92 -5.01 3.19
N LEU A 141 -9.96 -4.99 4.13
CA LEU A 141 -9.77 -6.01 5.16
C LEU A 141 -10.68 -5.83 6.40
N GLY A 142 -11.67 -4.93 6.34
CA GLY A 142 -12.68 -4.76 7.38
C GLY A 142 -12.29 -3.83 8.54
N PHE A 143 -11.11 -3.22 8.51
CA PHE A 143 -10.71 -2.20 9.48
C PHE A 143 -11.45 -0.88 9.24
N THR A 144 -11.37 0.04 10.18
CA THR A 144 -11.97 1.37 10.05
C THR A 144 -10.89 2.45 10.11
N LEU A 145 -11.09 3.55 9.36
CA LEU A 145 -10.25 4.73 9.49
C LEU A 145 -10.54 5.42 10.83
N PRO A 146 -9.51 5.69 11.67
CA PRO A 146 -9.70 6.39 12.95
C PRO A 146 -10.35 7.76 12.76
N GLU A 147 -11.28 8.14 13.65
CA GLU A 147 -11.96 9.43 13.58
C GLU A 147 -10.98 10.60 13.74
N SER A 148 -9.95 10.44 14.57
CA SER A 148 -8.87 11.41 14.75
C SER A 148 -8.14 11.69 13.44
N VAL A 149 -7.84 10.64 12.66
CA VAL A 149 -7.20 10.77 11.35
C VAL A 149 -8.13 11.49 10.37
N GLN A 150 -9.42 11.13 10.31
CA GLN A 150 -10.41 11.82 9.47
C GLN A 150 -10.49 13.31 9.82
N LYS A 151 -10.50 13.65 11.11
CA LYS A 151 -10.58 15.01 11.58
C LYS A 151 -9.33 15.82 11.24
N LEU A 152 -8.14 15.24 11.36
CA LEU A 152 -6.88 15.89 11.01
C LEU A 152 -6.72 16.07 9.50
N ALA A 153 -7.19 15.10 8.71
CA ALA A 153 -7.18 15.18 7.26
C ALA A 153 -8.10 16.29 6.72
N GLY A 154 -9.25 16.52 7.37
CA GLY A 154 -10.23 17.50 6.87
C GLY A 154 -10.75 17.12 5.47
N GLU A 155 -10.75 18.10 4.56
CA GLU A 155 -11.20 17.95 3.16
C GLU A 155 -10.03 17.79 2.19
N THR A 156 -8.85 17.30 2.66
CA THR A 156 -7.72 17.07 1.73
C THR A 156 -8.02 15.92 0.79
N ASP A 157 -7.51 16.02 -0.43
CA ASP A 157 -7.51 14.96 -1.43
C ASP A 157 -6.11 14.35 -1.65
N ASP A 158 -5.17 14.66 -0.73
CA ASP A 158 -3.85 14.05 -0.69
C ASP A 158 -3.93 12.58 -0.23
N PHE A 159 -2.90 11.80 -0.53
CA PHE A 159 -2.83 10.39 -0.12
C PHE A 159 -2.31 10.18 1.31
N ASN A 160 -1.81 11.22 1.95
CA ASN A 160 -1.40 11.20 3.36
C ASN A 160 -1.53 12.58 4.02
N ILE A 161 -1.47 12.58 5.35
CA ILE A 161 -1.24 13.78 6.14
C ILE A 161 0.12 13.68 6.85
N THR A 162 0.80 14.83 6.98
CA THR A 162 2.00 14.96 7.81
C THR A 162 1.59 15.36 9.21
N VAL A 163 1.96 14.55 10.19
CA VAL A 163 1.70 14.82 11.62
C VAL A 163 3.00 15.12 12.32
N SER A 164 3.03 16.24 13.09
CA SER A 164 4.13 16.50 14.00
C SER A 164 4.02 15.58 15.21
N ARG A 165 5.14 15.07 15.70
CA ARG A 165 5.23 14.29 16.94
C ARG A 165 4.53 15.00 18.12
N GLU A 166 4.57 16.33 18.17
CA GLU A 166 3.92 17.10 19.23
C GLU A 166 2.40 16.97 19.23
N ASN A 167 1.81 16.56 18.12
CA ASN A 167 0.37 16.31 17.94
C ASN A 167 -0.01 14.83 18.04
N ALA A 168 0.90 13.97 18.49
CA ALA A 168 0.63 12.53 18.61
C ALA A 168 -0.54 12.23 19.56
N ASP A 169 -0.78 13.07 20.56
CA ASP A 169 -1.91 12.99 21.49
C ASP A 169 -3.29 13.17 20.84
N GLN A 170 -3.33 13.74 19.62
CA GLN A 170 -4.58 13.90 18.87
C GLN A 170 -5.01 12.60 18.17
N LEU A 171 -4.13 11.60 18.08
CA LEU A 171 -4.36 10.29 17.48
C LEU A 171 -4.76 9.24 18.54
N ASP A 172 -5.70 9.63 19.41
CA ASP A 172 -6.07 8.90 20.62
C ASP A 172 -6.99 7.70 20.41
N ASP A 173 -7.47 7.47 19.20
CA ASP A 173 -8.32 6.37 18.80
C ASP A 173 -7.65 5.36 17.85
N ILE A 174 -6.38 5.53 17.48
CA ILE A 174 -5.63 4.51 16.72
C ILE A 174 -5.36 3.32 17.64
N GLN A 175 -6.10 2.23 17.42
CA GLN A 175 -5.96 1.01 18.22
C GLN A 175 -4.95 0.03 17.64
N LEU A 176 -4.82 -0.02 16.32
CA LEU A 176 -3.82 -0.79 15.59
C LEU A 176 -3.07 0.13 14.63
N MET A 177 -1.79 -0.09 14.47
CA MET A 177 -0.96 0.67 13.54
C MET A 177 -0.17 -0.29 12.65
N VAL A 178 -0.08 0.01 11.37
CA VAL A 178 0.86 -0.66 10.45
C VAL A 178 1.99 0.32 10.12
N VAL A 179 3.22 -0.13 10.23
CA VAL A 179 4.39 0.71 9.95
C VAL A 179 5.53 -0.11 9.34
N TYR A 180 6.25 0.48 8.39
CA TYR A 180 7.49 -0.10 7.92
C TYR A 180 8.57 0.08 8.99
N GLY A 181 9.10 -1.03 9.51
CA GLY A 181 10.11 -0.98 10.57
C GLY A 181 10.29 -2.34 11.26
N ASP A 182 10.95 -2.27 12.40
CA ASP A 182 11.31 -3.43 13.22
C ASP A 182 11.04 -3.17 14.72
N GLU A 183 11.38 -4.15 15.56
CA GLU A 183 11.24 -4.06 17.02
C GLU A 183 12.05 -2.92 17.66
N ASP A 184 13.18 -2.54 17.05
CA ASP A 184 13.98 -1.41 17.55
C ASP A 184 13.29 -0.08 17.31
N LEU A 185 12.59 0.08 16.17
CA LEU A 185 11.72 1.22 15.91
C LEU A 185 10.58 1.28 16.93
N LEU A 186 9.84 0.18 17.11
CA LEU A 186 8.72 0.13 18.07
C LEU A 186 9.18 0.49 19.47
N LYS A 187 10.29 -0.08 19.92
CA LYS A 187 10.86 0.24 21.23
C LYS A 187 11.20 1.73 21.36
N SER A 188 11.80 2.32 20.34
CA SER A 188 12.15 3.74 20.33
C SER A 188 10.90 4.63 20.40
N LEU A 189 9.82 4.25 19.70
CA LEU A 189 8.54 4.95 19.74
C LEU A 189 7.86 4.82 21.12
N GLN A 190 7.96 3.67 21.77
CA GLN A 190 7.42 3.44 23.12
C GLN A 190 8.19 4.18 24.21
N GLU A 191 9.50 4.38 24.04
CA GLU A 191 10.34 5.15 24.96
C GLU A 191 10.14 6.68 24.78
N ASP A 192 9.64 7.13 23.61
CA ASP A 192 9.31 8.54 23.39
C ASP A 192 8.00 8.92 24.07
N LYS A 193 8.04 10.00 24.86
CA LYS A 193 6.91 10.44 25.69
C LYS A 193 5.70 10.94 24.91
N LEU A 194 5.90 11.40 23.68
CA LEU A 194 4.83 11.91 22.83
C LEU A 194 4.27 10.80 21.97
N MET A 195 5.12 10.05 21.27
CA MET A 195 4.68 8.94 20.43
C MET A 195 3.96 7.83 21.22
N SER A 196 4.40 7.56 22.45
CA SER A 196 3.74 6.59 23.34
C SER A 196 2.36 7.06 23.86
N GLN A 197 1.85 8.20 23.45
CA GLN A 197 0.48 8.61 23.73
C GLN A 197 -0.51 7.97 22.74
N ILE A 198 -0.05 7.59 21.53
CA ILE A 198 -0.86 6.84 20.57
C ILE A 198 -1.13 5.45 21.15
N PRO A 199 -2.41 5.02 21.31
CA PRO A 199 -2.75 3.75 21.97
C PRO A 199 -2.09 2.54 21.35
N ALA A 200 -2.03 2.45 20.01
CA ALA A 200 -1.37 1.36 19.30
C ALA A 200 0.12 1.23 19.70
N ILE A 201 0.87 2.33 19.70
CA ILE A 201 2.29 2.35 20.08
C ILE A 201 2.44 1.98 21.56
N LYS A 202 1.66 2.62 22.43
CA LYS A 202 1.70 2.39 23.89
C LYS A 202 1.50 0.92 24.24
N ASN A 203 0.56 0.26 23.58
CA ASN A 203 0.19 -1.12 23.87
C ASN A 203 1.05 -2.13 23.11
N GLY A 204 1.80 -1.71 22.10
CA GLY A 204 2.51 -2.60 21.19
C GLY A 204 1.62 -3.24 20.13
N ALA A 205 0.42 -2.69 19.90
CA ALA A 205 -0.50 -3.10 18.84
C ALA A 205 -0.04 -2.51 17.48
N VAL A 206 1.17 -2.88 17.06
CA VAL A 206 1.83 -2.37 15.86
C VAL A 206 2.26 -3.54 14.99
N ALA A 207 1.70 -3.60 13.78
CA ALA A 207 2.14 -4.54 12.76
C ALA A 207 3.39 -3.98 12.07
N LEU A 208 4.54 -4.57 12.39
CA LEU A 208 5.85 -4.18 11.88
C LEU A 208 6.11 -4.89 10.56
N VAL A 209 6.23 -4.13 9.49
CA VAL A 209 6.53 -4.66 8.15
C VAL A 209 7.99 -4.38 7.82
N ASP A 210 8.80 -5.43 7.69
CA ASP A 210 10.17 -5.28 7.21
C ASP A 210 10.16 -4.68 5.79
N SER A 211 10.71 -3.48 5.64
CA SER A 211 10.71 -2.73 4.38
C SER A 211 11.43 -3.43 3.22
N THR A 212 12.21 -4.48 3.51
CA THR A 212 12.93 -5.30 2.51
C THR A 212 12.21 -6.61 2.18
N SER A 213 11.09 -6.90 2.85
CA SER A 213 10.32 -8.14 2.67
C SER A 213 9.41 -8.10 1.43
N ALA A 214 8.99 -9.27 0.98
CA ALA A 214 7.95 -9.40 -0.05
C ALA A 214 6.64 -8.74 0.40
N LEU A 215 6.29 -8.90 1.68
CA LEU A 215 5.10 -8.30 2.28
C LEU A 215 5.10 -6.77 2.18
N ALA A 216 6.25 -6.11 2.33
CA ALA A 216 6.34 -4.65 2.16
C ALA A 216 5.88 -4.20 0.77
N GLY A 217 6.27 -4.94 -0.27
CA GLY A 217 5.78 -4.70 -1.63
C GLY A 217 4.29 -4.99 -1.80
N ALA A 218 3.78 -6.01 -1.09
CA ALA A 218 2.38 -6.41 -1.15
C ALA A 218 1.44 -5.51 -0.33
N CYS A 219 1.95 -4.76 0.65
CA CYS A 219 1.16 -3.75 1.37
C CYS A 219 0.62 -2.65 0.45
N THR A 220 1.28 -2.39 -0.69
CA THR A 220 0.68 -1.67 -1.81
C THR A 220 -0.04 -2.70 -2.70
N PRO A 221 -1.35 -2.88 -2.52
CA PRO A 221 -2.05 -4.04 -3.05
C PRO A 221 -2.16 -4.01 -4.57
N SER A 222 -2.04 -5.18 -5.17
CA SER A 222 -2.32 -5.41 -6.58
C SER A 222 -3.08 -6.72 -6.76
N ILE A 223 -3.65 -6.91 -7.94
CA ILE A 223 -4.36 -8.15 -8.31
C ILE A 223 -3.47 -9.40 -8.18
N LEU A 224 -2.16 -9.23 -8.21
CA LEU A 224 -1.17 -10.32 -8.13
C LEU A 224 -0.62 -10.46 -6.70
N SER A 225 -0.35 -9.36 -6.00
CA SER A 225 0.25 -9.42 -4.66
C SER A 225 -0.74 -9.86 -3.58
N ILE A 226 -2.02 -9.48 -3.69
CA ILE A 226 -3.04 -9.86 -2.71
C ILE A 226 -3.12 -11.39 -2.54
N PRO A 227 -3.30 -12.21 -3.59
CA PRO A 227 -3.35 -13.66 -3.42
C PRO A 227 -2.05 -14.28 -2.90
N TYR A 228 -0.93 -13.60 -3.08
CA TYR A 228 0.39 -14.08 -2.66
C TYR A 228 0.62 -13.87 -1.15
N GLU A 229 0.21 -12.72 -0.60
CA GLU A 229 0.62 -12.28 0.73
C GLU A 229 -0.54 -12.13 1.74
N ILE A 230 -1.80 -12.33 1.34
CA ILE A 230 -2.95 -12.06 2.22
C ILE A 230 -2.91 -12.86 3.53
N ASP A 231 -2.46 -14.11 3.48
CA ASP A 231 -2.38 -14.96 4.67
C ASP A 231 -1.34 -14.43 5.66
N GLU A 232 -0.15 -14.07 5.17
CA GLU A 232 0.92 -13.51 6.01
C GLU A 232 0.51 -12.15 6.56
N TYR A 233 -0.12 -11.30 5.74
CA TYR A 233 -0.55 -9.98 6.18
C TYR A 233 -1.66 -10.05 7.25
N LEU A 234 -2.68 -10.88 7.05
CA LEU A 234 -3.75 -11.06 8.05
C LEU A 234 -3.21 -11.66 9.36
N GLN A 235 -2.26 -12.60 9.29
CA GLN A 235 -1.62 -13.14 10.48
C GLN A 235 -0.84 -12.06 11.24
N LEU A 236 -0.04 -11.24 10.54
CA LEU A 236 0.69 -10.13 11.14
C LEU A 236 -0.24 -9.12 11.82
N LEU A 237 -1.35 -8.76 11.16
CA LEU A 237 -2.35 -7.85 11.70
C LEU A 237 -3.05 -8.45 12.94
N SER A 238 -3.36 -9.76 12.90
CA SER A 238 -3.97 -10.47 14.01
C SER A 238 -3.05 -10.54 15.23
N ASP A 239 -1.78 -10.89 15.03
CA ASP A 239 -0.78 -10.95 16.10
C ASP A 239 -0.59 -9.58 16.77
N ALA A 240 -0.55 -8.51 15.98
CA ALA A 240 -0.48 -7.16 16.51
C ALA A 240 -1.76 -6.75 17.28
N ALA A 241 -2.94 -7.17 16.79
CA ALA A 241 -4.22 -6.88 17.42
C ALA A 241 -4.39 -7.53 18.80
N GLU A 242 -3.69 -8.62 19.11
CA GLU A 242 -3.68 -9.24 20.45
C GLU A 242 -3.21 -8.28 21.56
N ASN A 243 -2.45 -7.24 21.21
CA ASN A 243 -1.96 -6.24 22.14
C ASN A 243 -2.94 -5.08 22.38
N ILE A 244 -4.09 -5.04 21.72
CA ILE A 244 -5.13 -4.02 21.95
C ILE A 244 -5.71 -4.20 23.34
N LYS A 245 -5.85 -3.07 24.10
CA LYS A 245 -6.36 -3.06 25.49
C LYS A 245 -7.58 -2.17 25.61
#